data_2acd22f3180446ff54fa4287b6e65fe4
#
_entry.id   2acd22f3180446ff54fa4287b6e65fe4
#
_cell.length_a   1.000
_cell.length_b   1.000
_cell.length_c   1.000
_cell.angle_alpha   90.00
_cell.angle_beta   90.00
_cell.angle_gamma   90.00
#
_symmetry.space_group_name_H-M   'P 1'
#
loop_
_entity.id
_entity.type
_entity.pdbx_description
1 polymer ?
#
loop_
_entity_poly.entity_id
_entity_poly.type
_entity_poly.pdbx_seq_one_letter_code
_entity_poly.pdbx_strand_id
1 'polypeptide(L)'
;DKNSVAADITADRRMVIEGGVISFKDTSLGRPTRWNWTFEGGTPSTSNEQNPTVTYSTAGKYKVTLVASNDMNTSTAEQEGYITVLPGKDIVLFYPFEGDSKDMGPNAIHPEILKLGDNMDVNFNAPARKEGFTCAEFRSKDNQNYAFLSLPDNDALDFQATPVTTSFWVKTSNKTAANLGVFQHGAGPNASTDGKN
;
A
#
# COMPACT_ATOMS: atom_id res chain seq x y z
N ASP A 1 -33.84 -7.38 7.58
CA ASP A 1 -33.69 -8.55 8.44
C ASP A 1 -32.24 -8.70 8.87
N LYS A 2 -32.00 -8.82 10.19
CA LYS A 2 -30.59 -8.89 10.74
C LYS A 2 -29.84 -10.13 10.31
N ASN A 3 -30.49 -11.11 9.72
CA ASN A 3 -29.90 -12.36 9.24
C ASN A 3 -29.78 -12.42 7.70
N SER A 4 -30.23 -11.41 6.98
CA SER A 4 -30.05 -11.36 5.52
C SER A 4 -28.61 -11.05 5.19
N VAL A 5 -27.94 -11.93 4.44
CA VAL A 5 -26.54 -11.75 4.02
C VAL A 5 -26.45 -10.59 3.04
N ALA A 6 -25.53 -9.68 3.29
CA ALA A 6 -25.06 -8.67 2.35
C ALA A 6 -23.54 -8.85 2.19
N ALA A 7 -23.12 -9.38 1.06
CA ALA A 7 -21.72 -9.69 0.79
C ALA A 7 -20.89 -8.42 0.71
N ASP A 8 -19.72 -8.45 1.35
CA ASP A 8 -18.72 -7.37 1.30
C ASP A 8 -17.31 -7.93 1.47
N ILE A 9 -16.32 -7.23 0.88
CA ILE A 9 -14.95 -7.69 0.73
C ILE A 9 -13.99 -6.63 1.25
N THR A 10 -13.00 -7.06 2.01
CA THR A 10 -11.80 -6.25 2.26
C THR A 10 -10.54 -7.07 2.02
N ALA A 11 -9.41 -6.39 1.82
CA ALA A 11 -8.09 -6.98 1.66
C ALA A 11 -7.08 -6.20 2.51
N ASP A 12 -6.00 -6.87 2.93
CA ASP A 12 -4.91 -6.22 3.67
C ASP A 12 -4.19 -5.16 2.81
N ARG A 13 -4.19 -5.36 1.50
CA ARG A 13 -3.66 -4.41 0.49
C ARG A 13 -4.32 -4.64 -0.86
N ARG A 14 -4.29 -3.63 -1.72
CA ARG A 14 -4.87 -3.70 -3.08
C ARG A 14 -3.82 -3.56 -4.18
N MET A 15 -2.57 -3.33 -3.81
CA MET A 15 -1.47 -3.17 -4.75
C MET A 15 -0.27 -3.99 -4.29
N VAL A 16 0.26 -4.81 -5.19
CA VAL A 16 1.45 -5.65 -4.99
C VAL A 16 2.31 -5.63 -6.26
N ILE A 17 3.52 -6.14 -6.18
CA ILE A 17 4.32 -6.51 -7.35
C ILE A 17 4.06 -7.98 -7.72
N GLU A 18 4.48 -8.40 -8.90
CA GLU A 18 4.44 -9.80 -9.36
C GLU A 18 5.02 -10.75 -8.31
N GLY A 19 4.30 -11.83 -8.00
CA GLY A 19 4.59 -12.77 -6.91
C GLY A 19 4.06 -12.33 -5.54
N GLY A 20 3.46 -11.14 -5.44
CA GLY A 20 2.91 -10.63 -4.19
C GLY A 20 1.71 -11.42 -3.67
N VAL A 21 1.57 -11.45 -2.36
CA VAL A 21 0.52 -12.17 -1.64
C VAL A 21 -0.45 -11.18 -1.01
N ILE A 22 -1.74 -11.46 -1.13
CA ILE A 22 -2.84 -10.66 -0.59
C ILE A 22 -3.71 -11.52 0.31
N SER A 23 -4.02 -11.03 1.50
CA SER A 23 -4.96 -11.67 2.43
C SER A 23 -6.32 -10.99 2.34
N PHE A 24 -7.33 -11.74 1.92
CA PHE A 24 -8.69 -11.26 1.84
C PHE A 24 -9.45 -11.56 3.13
N LYS A 25 -10.44 -10.74 3.41
CA LYS A 25 -11.30 -10.90 4.58
C LYS A 25 -12.75 -10.67 4.19
N ASP A 26 -13.62 -11.59 4.61
CA ASP A 26 -15.05 -11.41 4.57
C ASP A 26 -15.48 -10.34 5.58
N THR A 27 -16.17 -9.32 5.09
CA THR A 27 -16.80 -8.25 5.89
C THR A 27 -18.31 -8.22 5.72
N SER A 28 -18.88 -9.29 5.17
CA SER A 28 -20.30 -9.42 4.91
C SER A 28 -21.15 -9.29 6.20
N LEU A 29 -22.30 -8.68 6.05
CA LEU A 29 -23.33 -8.64 7.11
C LEU A 29 -24.23 -9.88 7.02
N GLY A 30 -25.09 -10.12 8.05
CA GLY A 30 -26.13 -11.14 8.05
C GLY A 30 -25.64 -12.56 8.37
N ARG A 31 -24.43 -12.71 8.93
CA ARG A 31 -23.88 -13.99 9.41
C ARG A 31 -23.82 -15.07 8.32
N PRO A 32 -23.04 -14.89 7.26
CA PRO A 32 -22.81 -15.93 6.28
C PRO A 32 -22.19 -17.17 6.94
N THR A 33 -22.50 -18.33 6.39
CA THR A 33 -21.96 -19.62 6.82
C THR A 33 -21.23 -20.34 5.70
N ARG A 34 -21.34 -19.83 4.47
CA ARG A 34 -20.69 -20.36 3.28
C ARG A 34 -20.13 -19.23 2.44
N TRP A 35 -18.93 -19.41 1.89
CA TRP A 35 -18.21 -18.47 1.05
C TRP A 35 -17.78 -19.18 -0.24
N ASN A 36 -17.84 -18.48 -1.35
CA ASN A 36 -17.27 -18.90 -2.61
C ASN A 36 -16.60 -17.69 -3.24
N TRP A 37 -15.28 -17.67 -3.19
CA TRP A 37 -14.45 -16.64 -3.76
C TRP A 37 -14.01 -16.99 -5.17
N THR A 38 -13.90 -15.98 -6.02
CA THR A 38 -13.24 -16.06 -7.33
C THR A 38 -12.23 -14.92 -7.44
N PHE A 39 -11.00 -15.28 -7.77
CA PHE A 39 -9.85 -14.38 -7.91
C PHE A 39 -9.33 -14.44 -9.32
N GLU A 40 -9.69 -13.46 -10.17
CA GLU A 40 -9.14 -13.37 -11.51
C GLU A 40 -7.62 -13.19 -11.43
N GLY A 41 -6.84 -13.97 -12.19
CA GLY A 41 -5.37 -13.93 -12.20
C GLY A 41 -4.68 -14.36 -10.91
N GLY A 42 -5.42 -14.76 -9.88
CA GLY A 42 -4.89 -15.20 -8.59
C GLY A 42 -4.63 -16.71 -8.51
N THR A 43 -3.79 -17.10 -7.57
CA THR A 43 -3.53 -18.49 -7.22
C THR A 43 -3.64 -18.66 -5.69
N PRO A 44 -4.60 -19.47 -5.18
CA PRO A 44 -5.65 -20.17 -5.94
C PRO A 44 -6.62 -19.19 -6.62
N SER A 45 -7.24 -19.61 -7.73
CA SER A 45 -8.24 -18.81 -8.46
C SER A 45 -9.62 -18.82 -7.80
N THR A 46 -9.87 -19.73 -6.88
CA THR A 46 -11.10 -19.85 -6.09
C THR A 46 -10.78 -20.31 -4.67
N SER A 47 -11.67 -19.97 -3.71
CA SER A 47 -11.58 -20.47 -2.32
C SER A 47 -12.96 -20.52 -1.67
N ASN A 48 -13.13 -21.44 -0.72
CA ASN A 48 -14.31 -21.53 0.15
C ASN A 48 -13.99 -21.11 1.61
N GLU A 49 -12.78 -20.68 1.87
CA GLU A 49 -12.39 -20.17 3.18
C GLU A 49 -13.03 -18.80 3.42
N GLN A 50 -13.32 -18.47 4.69
CA GLN A 50 -13.84 -17.15 5.04
C GLN A 50 -12.82 -16.05 4.72
N ASN A 51 -11.54 -16.29 5.00
CA ASN A 51 -10.47 -15.31 4.86
C ASN A 51 -9.29 -15.92 4.10
N PRO A 52 -9.38 -16.04 2.77
CA PRO A 52 -8.35 -16.69 1.97
C PRO A 52 -7.13 -15.80 1.73
N THR A 53 -6.03 -16.45 1.37
CA THR A 53 -4.79 -15.80 0.93
C THR A 53 -4.50 -16.20 -0.51
N VAL A 54 -4.12 -15.23 -1.34
CA VAL A 54 -3.98 -15.40 -2.80
C VAL A 54 -2.68 -14.77 -3.28
N THR A 55 -1.95 -15.48 -4.14
CA THR A 55 -0.74 -14.97 -4.82
C THR A 55 -1.07 -14.50 -6.23
N TYR A 56 -0.53 -13.36 -6.63
CA TYR A 56 -0.67 -12.80 -7.99
C TYR A 56 0.68 -12.74 -8.68
N SER A 57 0.89 -13.57 -9.68
CA SER A 57 2.18 -13.76 -10.36
C SER A 57 2.37 -12.96 -11.64
N THR A 58 1.32 -12.30 -12.14
CA THR A 58 1.37 -11.57 -13.41
C THR A 58 0.86 -10.16 -13.23
N ALA A 59 1.56 -9.19 -13.81
CA ALA A 59 1.14 -7.78 -13.77
C ALA A 59 -0.22 -7.57 -14.43
N GLY A 60 -1.07 -6.75 -13.83
CA GLY A 60 -2.43 -6.49 -14.33
C GLY A 60 -3.35 -5.85 -13.29
N LYS A 61 -4.60 -5.73 -13.68
CA LYS A 61 -5.71 -5.35 -12.78
C LYS A 61 -6.73 -6.48 -12.78
N TYR A 62 -7.11 -6.90 -11.58
CA TYR A 62 -7.89 -8.12 -11.42
C TYR A 62 -9.15 -7.87 -10.61
N LYS A 63 -10.22 -8.53 -11.06
CA LYS A 63 -11.49 -8.60 -10.38
C LYS A 63 -11.45 -9.60 -9.23
N VAL A 64 -12.19 -9.28 -8.17
CA VAL A 64 -12.48 -10.20 -7.06
C VAL A 64 -13.97 -10.30 -6.88
N THR A 65 -14.47 -11.53 -6.74
CA THR A 65 -15.88 -11.82 -6.47
C THR A 65 -16.01 -12.67 -5.22
N LEU A 66 -16.95 -12.32 -4.36
CA LEU A 66 -17.38 -13.14 -3.23
C LEU A 66 -18.88 -13.42 -3.34
N VAL A 67 -19.24 -14.70 -3.34
CA VAL A 67 -20.60 -15.15 -3.07
C VAL A 67 -20.66 -15.65 -1.65
N ALA A 68 -21.37 -14.91 -0.80
CA ALA A 68 -21.60 -15.26 0.62
C ALA A 68 -23.04 -15.69 0.83
N SER A 69 -23.28 -16.75 1.59
CA SER A 69 -24.62 -17.27 1.84
C SER A 69 -24.80 -17.84 3.25
N ASN A 70 -26.03 -17.87 3.68
CA ASN A 70 -26.53 -18.66 4.81
C ASN A 70 -27.77 -19.45 4.37
N ASP A 71 -28.53 -20.02 5.33
CA ASP A 71 -29.74 -20.82 5.00
C ASP A 71 -30.92 -19.96 4.55
N MET A 72 -30.83 -18.62 4.69
CA MET A 72 -31.91 -17.70 4.33
C MET A 72 -31.75 -17.11 2.94
N ASN A 73 -30.52 -16.68 2.58
CA ASN A 73 -30.25 -16.06 1.28
C ASN A 73 -28.77 -16.14 0.86
N THR A 74 -28.55 -15.73 -0.37
CA THR A 74 -27.22 -15.58 -1.01
C THR A 74 -27.06 -14.14 -1.47
N SER A 75 -25.86 -13.60 -1.31
CA SER A 75 -25.48 -12.28 -1.78
C SER A 75 -24.11 -12.34 -2.49
N THR A 76 -23.91 -11.47 -3.48
CA THR A 76 -22.66 -11.40 -4.25
C THR A 76 -22.09 -9.98 -4.16
N ALA A 77 -20.79 -9.91 -3.89
CA ALA A 77 -19.98 -8.71 -4.03
C ALA A 77 -19.00 -8.90 -5.19
N GLU A 78 -19.01 -7.99 -6.15
CA GLU A 78 -18.07 -7.96 -7.27
C GLU A 78 -17.30 -6.64 -7.23
N GLN A 79 -15.97 -6.72 -7.34
CA GLN A 79 -15.07 -5.58 -7.31
C GLN A 79 -14.16 -5.61 -8.55
N GLU A 80 -14.51 -4.83 -9.57
CA GLU A 80 -13.73 -4.71 -10.79
C GLU A 80 -12.41 -3.97 -10.56
N GLY A 81 -11.31 -4.53 -11.09
CA GLY A 81 -9.97 -3.93 -10.94
C GLY A 81 -9.55 -3.72 -9.49
N TYR A 82 -10.05 -4.56 -8.59
CA TYR A 82 -9.84 -4.44 -7.15
C TYR A 82 -8.37 -4.58 -6.76
N ILE A 83 -7.67 -5.50 -7.43
CA ILE A 83 -6.25 -5.74 -7.22
C ILE A 83 -5.46 -5.17 -8.39
N THR A 84 -4.39 -4.45 -8.09
CA THR A 84 -3.40 -3.97 -9.05
C THR A 84 -2.08 -4.68 -8.79
N VAL A 85 -1.57 -5.38 -9.79
CA VAL A 85 -0.26 -6.04 -9.76
C VAL A 85 0.68 -5.29 -10.68
N LEU A 86 1.78 -4.79 -10.14
CA LEU A 86 2.81 -4.08 -10.88
C LEU A 86 3.87 -5.06 -11.40
N PRO A 87 4.48 -4.82 -12.58
CA PRO A 87 5.61 -5.61 -13.01
C PRO A 87 6.77 -5.49 -12.02
N GLY A 88 7.31 -6.63 -11.56
CA GLY A 88 8.40 -6.65 -10.58
C GLY A 88 9.77 -6.34 -11.18
N LYS A 89 9.91 -6.46 -12.51
CA LYS A 89 11.17 -6.20 -13.22
C LYS A 89 11.56 -4.71 -13.10
N ASP A 90 12.81 -4.49 -12.75
CA ASP A 90 13.42 -3.15 -12.63
C ASP A 90 12.85 -2.29 -11.47
N ILE A 91 12.03 -2.86 -10.57
CA ILE A 91 11.64 -2.21 -9.33
C ILE A 91 12.72 -2.46 -8.28
N VAL A 92 13.29 -1.37 -7.74
CA VAL A 92 14.25 -1.43 -6.62
C VAL A 92 13.54 -1.26 -5.29
N LEU A 93 12.62 -0.30 -5.20
CA LEU A 93 11.83 0.04 -4.02
C LEU A 93 10.36 0.17 -4.37
N PHE A 94 9.49 -0.35 -3.53
CA PHE A 94 8.05 -0.17 -3.66
C PHE A 94 7.39 0.04 -2.30
N TYR A 95 6.95 1.26 -2.02
CA TYR A 95 6.24 1.63 -0.80
C TYR A 95 4.76 1.96 -1.10
N PRO A 96 3.84 1.01 -0.93
CA PRO A 96 2.41 1.28 -1.13
C PRO A 96 1.83 2.19 -0.05
N PHE A 97 2.43 2.23 1.15
CA PHE A 97 1.93 2.97 2.32
C PHE A 97 0.50 2.58 2.71
N GLU A 98 0.16 1.32 2.56
CA GLU A 98 -1.13 0.76 2.97
C GLU A 98 -1.00 0.17 4.38
N GLY A 99 -1.06 1.05 5.39
CA GLY A 99 -1.01 0.69 6.80
C GLY A 99 0.39 0.74 7.42
N ASP A 100 1.47 0.66 6.66
CA ASP A 100 2.85 0.70 7.15
C ASP A 100 3.82 1.37 6.15
N SER A 101 5.11 1.42 6.50
CA SER A 101 6.20 1.95 5.68
C SER A 101 7.04 0.86 5.02
N LYS A 102 6.57 -0.38 4.98
CA LYS A 102 7.38 -1.48 4.47
C LYS A 102 7.62 -1.38 2.97
N ASP A 103 8.84 -1.68 2.57
CA ASP A 103 9.17 -1.96 1.18
C ASP A 103 8.55 -3.30 0.78
N MET A 104 7.70 -3.27 -0.22
CA MET A 104 7.09 -4.44 -0.84
C MET A 104 7.79 -4.80 -2.16
N GLY A 105 8.91 -4.14 -2.45
CA GLY A 105 9.80 -4.43 -3.57
C GLY A 105 10.65 -5.68 -3.34
N PRO A 106 11.41 -6.11 -4.35
CA PRO A 106 12.17 -7.35 -4.33
C PRO A 106 13.33 -7.34 -3.33
N ASN A 107 13.80 -6.16 -2.93
CA ASN A 107 14.96 -6.02 -2.04
C ASN A 107 14.59 -5.91 -0.56
N ALA A 108 13.31 -5.73 -0.23
CA ALA A 108 12.77 -5.59 1.12
C ALA A 108 13.55 -4.57 1.99
N ILE A 109 13.90 -3.42 1.38
CA ILE A 109 14.66 -2.34 2.03
C ILE A 109 13.70 -1.48 2.84
N HIS A 110 13.44 -1.88 4.08
CA HIS A 110 12.50 -1.20 4.95
C HIS A 110 13.10 0.08 5.53
N PRO A 111 12.41 1.23 5.40
CA PRO A 111 12.89 2.49 5.95
C PRO A 111 12.70 2.57 7.46
N GLU A 112 13.56 3.34 8.10
CA GLU A 112 13.33 3.83 9.45
C GLU A 112 12.58 5.16 9.43
N ILE A 113 11.66 5.35 10.37
CA ILE A 113 10.96 6.62 10.56
C ILE A 113 11.80 7.46 11.53
N LEU A 114 12.47 8.47 11.01
CA LEU A 114 13.20 9.42 11.82
C LEU A 114 12.33 10.65 12.09
N LYS A 115 12.17 10.99 13.38
CA LYS A 115 11.43 12.17 13.85
C LYS A 115 12.42 13.14 14.50
N LEU A 116 12.41 14.37 14.04
CA LEU A 116 13.14 15.46 14.67
C LEU A 116 12.14 16.32 15.43
N GLY A 117 12.21 16.21 16.78
CA GLY A 117 11.28 16.83 17.71
C GLY A 117 10.06 15.98 18.06
N ASP A 118 9.38 16.37 19.15
CA ASP A 118 8.29 15.59 19.77
C ASP A 118 6.91 15.86 19.14
N ASN A 119 6.82 16.87 18.28
CA ASN A 119 5.56 17.36 17.71
C ASN A 119 5.25 16.82 16.30
N MET A 120 5.72 15.61 16.02
CA MET A 120 5.46 14.94 14.74
C MET A 120 4.53 13.72 14.89
N ASP A 121 3.54 13.65 14.03
CA ASP A 121 2.69 12.48 13.86
C ASP A 121 2.87 11.90 12.46
N VAL A 122 3.03 10.58 12.39
CA VAL A 122 3.12 9.84 11.12
C VAL A 122 2.03 8.79 11.11
N ASN A 123 1.12 8.91 10.14
CA ASN A 123 -0.03 8.05 10.02
C ASN A 123 -0.03 7.37 8.65
N PHE A 124 0.10 6.05 8.61
CA PHE A 124 0.07 5.25 7.39
C PHE A 124 -1.34 4.77 7.01
N ASN A 125 -2.34 5.09 7.82
CA ASN A 125 -3.75 4.78 7.54
C ASN A 125 -4.55 6.02 7.13
N ALA A 126 -3.87 7.09 6.73
CA ALA A 126 -4.55 8.27 6.22
C ALA A 126 -5.23 7.97 4.87
N PRO A 127 -6.43 8.52 4.61
CA PRO A 127 -7.12 8.26 3.35
C PRO A 127 -6.35 8.83 2.16
N ALA A 128 -6.07 8.00 1.18
CA ALA A 128 -5.43 8.43 -0.06
C ALA A 128 -6.41 9.18 -0.98
N ARG A 129 -5.90 9.78 -2.06
CA ARG A 129 -6.72 10.43 -3.08
C ARG A 129 -7.69 9.45 -3.75
N LYS A 130 -7.26 8.21 -3.97
CA LYS A 130 -8.08 7.16 -4.55
C LYS A 130 -8.83 6.44 -3.43
N GLU A 131 -10.13 6.35 -3.55
CA GLU A 131 -10.99 5.66 -2.59
C GLU A 131 -10.54 4.20 -2.40
N GLY A 132 -10.52 3.77 -1.14
CA GLY A 132 -10.13 2.41 -0.73
C GLY A 132 -8.63 2.18 -0.63
N PHE A 133 -7.80 3.22 -0.80
CA PHE A 133 -6.35 3.18 -0.55
C PHE A 133 -5.99 4.07 0.63
N THR A 134 -4.88 3.76 1.31
CA THR A 134 -4.27 4.60 2.32
C THR A 134 -3.00 5.26 1.81
N CYS A 135 -2.45 6.18 2.57
CA CYS A 135 -1.20 6.85 2.28
C CYS A 135 -0.43 7.16 3.56
N ALA A 136 0.86 7.45 3.42
CA ALA A 136 1.64 8.02 4.49
C ALA A 136 1.31 9.51 4.65
N GLU A 137 0.94 9.92 5.85
CA GLU A 137 0.72 11.31 6.22
C GLU A 137 1.70 11.73 7.30
N PHE A 138 2.48 12.76 7.03
CA PHE A 138 3.43 13.36 7.96
C PHE A 138 2.87 14.70 8.43
N ARG A 139 2.49 14.79 9.70
CA ARG A 139 1.92 16.00 10.32
C ARG A 139 2.90 16.60 11.30
N SER A 140 3.32 17.83 11.04
CA SER A 140 3.99 18.67 12.04
C SER A 140 2.97 19.52 12.75
N LYS A 141 3.10 19.64 14.08
CA LYS A 141 2.29 20.55 14.90
C LYS A 141 2.90 21.95 14.95
N ASP A 142 4.12 22.11 14.48
CA ASP A 142 4.86 23.37 14.39
C ASP A 142 5.81 23.35 13.18
N ASN A 143 6.43 24.48 12.87
CA ASN A 143 7.32 24.64 11.72
C ASN A 143 8.77 24.20 11.97
N GLN A 144 9.08 23.65 13.13
CA GLN A 144 10.45 23.30 13.54
C GLN A 144 10.68 21.79 13.62
N ASN A 145 9.58 21.01 13.63
CA ASN A 145 9.63 19.55 13.72
C ASN A 145 9.28 18.91 12.40
N TYR A 146 10.01 17.88 12.02
CA TYR A 146 9.77 17.12 10.81
C TYR A 146 10.09 15.64 10.99
N ALA A 147 9.47 14.80 10.17
CA ALA A 147 9.79 13.38 10.09
C ALA A 147 10.07 13.01 8.64
N PHE A 148 10.88 11.99 8.46
CA PHE A 148 11.21 11.45 7.15
C PHE A 148 11.46 9.95 7.24
N LEU A 149 11.43 9.30 6.09
CA LEU A 149 11.84 7.91 5.94
C LEU A 149 13.32 7.90 5.58
N SER A 150 14.13 7.24 6.40
CA SER A 150 15.55 7.02 6.16
C SER A 150 15.75 5.59 5.67
N LEU A 151 16.37 5.44 4.53
CA LEU A 151 16.74 4.12 4.00
C LEU A 151 18.08 3.68 4.58
N PRO A 152 18.22 2.40 4.97
CA PRO A 152 19.52 1.85 5.32
C PRO A 152 20.43 1.84 4.09
N ASP A 153 21.73 1.84 4.31
CA ASP A 153 22.72 1.62 3.27
C ASP A 153 22.52 0.24 2.65
N ASN A 154 22.45 0.20 1.30
CA ASN A 154 22.19 -1.03 0.57
C ASN A 154 22.72 -0.94 -0.86
N ASP A 155 23.43 -1.96 -1.31
CA ASP A 155 24.02 -2.01 -2.65
C ASP A 155 23.01 -1.83 -3.78
N ALA A 156 21.75 -2.24 -3.58
CA ALA A 156 20.67 -2.03 -4.54
C ALA A 156 20.30 -0.54 -4.72
N LEU A 157 20.76 0.34 -3.82
CA LEU A 157 20.57 1.79 -3.89
C LEU A 157 21.79 2.52 -4.47
N ASP A 158 22.83 1.80 -4.87
CA ASP A 158 24.00 2.38 -5.51
C ASP A 158 23.79 2.53 -7.02
N PHE A 159 23.31 3.68 -7.43
CA PHE A 159 22.91 3.98 -8.80
C PHE A 159 24.02 4.65 -9.65
N GLN A 160 25.30 4.50 -9.31
CA GLN A 160 26.43 5.29 -9.84
C GLN A 160 26.45 5.52 -11.36
N ALA A 161 25.85 4.65 -12.16
CA ALA A 161 25.84 4.77 -13.62
C ALA A 161 24.50 4.37 -14.27
N THR A 162 23.49 4.07 -13.49
CA THR A 162 22.20 3.56 -14.01
C THR A 162 21.12 4.64 -13.89
N PRO A 163 20.37 4.96 -14.95
CA PRO A 163 19.23 5.87 -14.86
C PRO A 163 18.18 5.33 -13.89
N VAL A 164 17.72 6.16 -12.97
CA VAL A 164 16.69 5.83 -11.98
C VAL A 164 15.49 6.73 -12.18
N THR A 165 14.29 6.14 -12.10
CA THR A 165 13.04 6.89 -12.08
C THR A 165 12.38 6.71 -10.74
N THR A 166 12.09 7.82 -10.07
CA THR A 166 11.26 7.85 -8.86
C THR A 166 9.88 8.38 -9.20
N SER A 167 8.84 7.65 -8.84
CA SER A 167 7.45 8.06 -9.07
C SER A 167 6.69 8.05 -7.75
N PHE A 168 6.02 9.16 -7.44
CA PHE A 168 5.20 9.30 -6.23
C PHE A 168 4.10 10.33 -6.42
N TRP A 169 3.08 10.24 -5.57
CA TRP A 169 2.06 11.25 -5.44
C TRP A 169 2.21 11.97 -4.12
N VAL A 170 2.27 13.30 -4.15
CA VAL A 170 2.36 14.12 -2.95
C VAL A 170 1.22 15.13 -2.90
N LYS A 171 0.65 15.31 -1.71
CA LYS A 171 -0.27 16.40 -1.40
C LYS A 171 0.28 17.17 -0.20
N THR A 172 0.51 18.46 -0.36
CA THR A 172 0.89 19.34 0.74
C THR A 172 -0.21 20.33 1.05
N SER A 173 -0.44 20.57 2.34
CA SER A 173 -1.30 21.66 2.81
C SER A 173 -0.52 22.96 3.05
N ASN A 174 0.82 22.88 3.14
CA ASN A 174 1.67 24.05 3.36
C ASN A 174 2.15 24.63 2.02
N LYS A 175 1.58 25.76 1.63
CA LYS A 175 1.92 26.46 0.38
C LYS A 175 3.10 27.44 0.51
N THR A 176 3.63 27.61 1.73
CA THR A 176 4.66 28.63 2.04
C THR A 176 5.99 28.06 2.48
N ALA A 177 6.11 26.74 2.62
CA ALA A 177 7.38 26.12 2.98
C ALA A 177 8.41 26.28 1.84
N ALA A 178 9.50 26.92 2.14
CA ALA A 178 10.59 27.21 1.18
C ALA A 178 11.34 25.96 0.71
N ASN A 179 11.26 24.84 1.46
CA ASN A 179 11.96 23.59 1.16
C ASN A 179 11.08 22.40 1.51
N LEU A 180 10.40 21.83 0.52
CA LEU A 180 9.75 20.52 0.60
C LEU A 180 10.64 19.51 -0.11
N GLY A 181 11.58 18.90 0.61
CA GLY A 181 12.33 17.75 0.11
C GLY A 181 11.43 16.52 0.11
N VAL A 182 11.09 15.99 -1.07
CA VAL A 182 10.32 14.74 -1.18
C VAL A 182 11.23 13.55 -1.32
N PHE A 183 12.37 13.72 -1.96
CA PHE A 183 13.41 12.72 -2.11
C PHE A 183 14.78 13.38 -2.04
N GLN A 184 15.68 12.83 -1.24
CA GLN A 184 17.07 13.28 -1.17
C GLN A 184 17.99 12.06 -1.16
N HIS A 185 18.91 11.99 -2.09
CA HIS A 185 20.02 11.03 -2.11
C HIS A 185 21.31 11.78 -1.72
N GLY A 186 22.03 11.26 -0.74
CA GLY A 186 23.32 11.82 -0.34
C GLY A 186 23.57 11.73 1.16
N ALA A 187 24.83 11.94 1.53
CA ALA A 187 25.35 11.73 2.87
C ALA A 187 24.61 12.57 3.95
N GLY A 188 23.97 11.88 4.88
CA GLY A 188 23.65 12.27 6.23
C GLY A 188 22.97 13.64 6.48
N PRO A 189 22.60 13.92 7.75
CA PRO A 189 21.86 15.12 8.14
C PRO A 189 22.59 16.45 8.00
N ASN A 190 23.81 16.43 7.47
CA ASN A 190 24.62 17.61 7.18
C ASN A 190 24.83 17.86 5.67
N ALA A 191 24.09 17.22 4.79
CA ALA A 191 24.11 17.57 3.37
C ALA A 191 23.59 19.01 3.23
N SER A 192 24.46 19.89 2.78
CA SER A 192 24.19 21.31 2.59
C SER A 192 22.91 21.54 1.79
N THR A 193 22.06 22.44 2.27
CA THR A 193 20.80 22.85 1.64
C THR A 193 21.02 23.84 0.50
N ASP A 194 22.21 23.92 -0.09
CA ASP A 194 22.54 24.89 -1.12
C ASP A 194 22.22 24.46 -2.56
N GLY A 195 21.10 23.76 -2.72
CA GLY A 195 20.32 23.75 -3.96
C GLY A 195 21.09 23.71 -5.31
N LYS A 196 22.27 23.11 -5.34
CA LYS A 196 23.07 22.94 -6.55
C LYS A 196 23.30 21.46 -6.80
N ASN A 197 22.37 20.90 -7.57
CA ASN A 197 22.58 19.97 -8.69
C ASN A 197 21.24 19.70 -9.38
#